data_6ac3e1a3f92831d004bfab587ac0089d
#
_entry.id   6ac3e1a3f92831d004bfab587ac0089d
#
_cell.length_a   1.000
_cell.length_b   1.000
_cell.length_c   1.000
_cell.angle_alpha   90.00
_cell.angle_beta   90.00
_cell.angle_gamma   90.00
#
_symmetry.space_group_name_H-M   'P 1'
#
loop_
_entity.id
_entity.type
_entity.pdbx_description
1 polymer ?
#
loop_
_entity_poly.entity_id
_entity_poly.type
_entity_poly.pdbx_seq_one_letter_code
_entity_poly.pdbx_strand_id
1 'polypeptide(L)'
;MPESIPDNPPLLTARGLAFARNEQPVFGPLDFSVDAGEALLVQGDNGAGKTTLLRVVAGLLRADTGGIDIDGRPATPQLRAQAVSYLGHLPALKSDLSAMENLHFLCGLHGRRRGQLPGNALAIVGLAGFEDALVRQLSAGQKKRLSLARLWLAPAPLWLLDEPYANLDLEGINLVNRMIQAHLRDRGAALLTTHGAYAAPPVRTRMLMLERPA
;
A
#
# COMPACT_ATOMS: atom_id res chain seq x y z
N MET A 1 -14.86 -24.77 21.11
CA MET A 1 -14.93 -25.10 19.66
C MET A 1 -13.53 -24.87 19.11
N PRO A 2 -12.88 -25.80 18.45
CA PRO A 2 -11.59 -25.57 17.84
C PRO A 2 -11.78 -24.55 16.70
N GLU A 3 -11.01 -23.45 16.75
CA GLU A 3 -10.90 -22.51 15.64
C GLU A 3 -10.46 -23.32 14.41
N SER A 4 -11.24 -23.26 13.36
CA SER A 4 -10.89 -23.85 12.06
C SER A 4 -9.61 -23.17 11.59
N ILE A 5 -8.52 -23.91 11.51
CA ILE A 5 -7.27 -23.48 10.88
C ILE A 5 -7.67 -23.12 9.44
N PRO A 6 -7.46 -21.88 8.98
CA PRO A 6 -7.78 -21.52 7.60
C PRO A 6 -6.91 -22.36 6.67
N ASP A 7 -7.52 -22.99 5.67
CA ASP A 7 -6.85 -23.84 4.67
C ASP A 7 -5.77 -23.13 3.85
N ASN A 8 -5.61 -21.81 4.02
CA ASN A 8 -4.64 -21.01 3.28
C ASN A 8 -3.91 -20.07 4.26
N PRO A 9 -2.57 -19.96 4.22
CA PRO A 9 -1.84 -19.06 5.08
C PRO A 9 -2.27 -17.60 4.83
N PRO A 10 -2.17 -16.70 5.85
CA PRO A 10 -2.37 -15.28 5.64
C PRO A 10 -1.47 -14.75 4.53
N LEU A 11 -1.96 -13.77 3.76
CA LEU A 11 -1.17 -13.15 2.69
C LEU A 11 0.04 -12.40 3.25
N LEU A 12 -0.08 -11.83 4.45
CA LEU A 12 1.01 -11.20 5.18
C LEU A 12 1.01 -11.70 6.62
N THR A 13 2.18 -12.08 7.14
CA THR A 13 2.39 -12.38 8.57
C THR A 13 3.65 -11.67 9.04
N ALA A 14 3.56 -10.98 10.17
CA ALA A 14 4.69 -10.42 10.89
C ALA A 14 4.78 -11.07 12.28
N ARG A 15 5.99 -11.45 12.70
CA ARG A 15 6.24 -12.08 14.01
C ARG A 15 7.38 -11.40 14.72
N GLY A 16 7.13 -10.89 15.94
CA GLY A 16 8.10 -10.22 16.79
C GLY A 16 8.78 -9.03 16.09
N LEU A 17 8.07 -8.37 15.16
CA LEU A 17 8.63 -7.34 14.31
C LEU A 17 8.93 -6.08 15.09
N ALA A 18 10.19 -5.64 15.14
CA ALA A 18 10.58 -4.40 15.78
C ALA A 18 11.56 -3.59 14.94
N PHE A 19 11.53 -2.28 15.14
CA PHE A 19 12.42 -1.34 14.49
C PHE A 19 12.83 -0.22 15.44
N ALA A 20 14.14 0.08 15.48
CA ALA A 20 14.72 1.21 16.18
C ALA A 20 15.43 2.16 15.19
N ARG A 21 15.58 3.40 15.57
CA ARG A 21 16.38 4.40 14.84
C ARG A 21 17.37 5.03 15.80
N ASN A 22 18.65 4.92 15.51
CA ASN A 22 19.72 5.40 16.39
C ASN A 22 19.53 4.86 17.83
N GLU A 23 19.31 3.56 17.96
CA GLU A 23 19.07 2.84 19.23
C GLU A 23 17.77 3.22 19.97
N GLN A 24 16.99 4.15 19.43
CA GLN A 24 15.69 4.51 19.99
C GLN A 24 14.58 3.67 19.35
N PRO A 25 13.81 2.90 20.14
CA PRO A 25 12.69 2.13 19.63
C PRO A 25 11.67 3.02 18.93
N VAL A 26 11.24 2.60 17.74
CA VAL A 26 10.18 3.28 16.97
C VAL A 26 8.87 2.50 17.09
N PHE A 27 8.95 1.17 17.01
CA PHE A 27 7.82 0.27 17.26
C PHE A 27 8.31 -1.15 17.57
N GLY A 28 7.44 -1.94 18.18
CA GLY A 28 7.59 -3.38 18.40
C GLY A 28 8.00 -3.79 19.81
N PRO A 29 8.06 -5.11 20.02
CA PRO A 29 7.77 -6.19 19.07
C PRO A 29 6.27 -6.26 18.69
N LEU A 30 5.96 -6.52 17.42
CA LEU A 30 4.61 -6.63 16.90
C LEU A 30 4.37 -7.99 16.25
N ASP A 31 3.20 -8.55 16.52
CA ASP A 31 2.67 -9.75 15.85
C ASP A 31 1.34 -9.40 15.19
N PHE A 32 1.25 -9.59 13.87
CA PHE A 32 0.02 -9.38 13.14
C PHE A 32 -0.01 -10.18 11.84
N SER A 33 -1.21 -10.36 11.31
CA SER A 33 -1.41 -10.99 10.01
C SER A 33 -2.48 -10.24 9.21
N VAL A 34 -2.48 -10.41 7.89
CA VAL A 34 -3.52 -9.90 6.99
C VAL A 34 -3.89 -11.01 6.02
N ASP A 35 -5.17 -11.39 6.01
CA ASP A 35 -5.68 -12.43 5.14
C ASP A 35 -5.97 -11.87 3.74
N ALA A 36 -6.02 -12.77 2.75
CA ALA A 36 -6.53 -12.43 1.44
C ALA A 36 -8.00 -11.96 1.53
N GLY A 37 -8.31 -10.82 0.90
CA GLY A 37 -9.63 -10.18 0.97
C GLY A 37 -9.81 -9.26 2.19
N GLU A 38 -8.77 -8.98 2.94
CA GLU A 38 -8.81 -8.17 4.17
C GLU A 38 -7.98 -6.90 4.06
N ALA A 39 -8.43 -5.84 4.76
CA ALA A 39 -7.66 -4.64 5.01
C ALA A 39 -7.28 -4.55 6.50
N LEU A 40 -6.00 -4.28 6.80
CA LEU A 40 -5.52 -3.96 8.14
C LEU A 40 -5.21 -2.46 8.23
N LEU A 41 -5.92 -1.75 9.10
CA LEU A 41 -5.75 -0.33 9.34
C LEU A 41 -4.77 -0.12 10.51
N VAL A 42 -3.63 0.47 10.23
CA VAL A 42 -2.64 0.85 11.25
C VAL A 42 -3.00 2.23 11.80
N GLN A 43 -3.35 2.27 13.07
CA GLN A 43 -3.67 3.48 13.81
C GLN A 43 -2.62 3.78 14.88
N GLY A 44 -2.57 4.99 15.35
CA GLY A 44 -1.66 5.49 16.37
C GLY A 44 -1.36 6.96 16.18
N ASP A 45 -0.76 7.58 17.18
CA ASP A 45 -0.41 8.99 17.18
C ASP A 45 0.58 9.37 16.08
N ASN A 46 0.72 10.67 15.85
CA ASN A 46 1.76 11.20 14.96
C ASN A 46 3.15 10.82 15.52
N GLY A 47 3.96 10.21 14.67
CA GLY A 47 5.28 9.72 15.06
C GLY A 47 5.27 8.36 15.78
N ALA A 48 4.15 7.66 15.90
CA ALA A 48 4.09 6.29 16.42
C ALA A 48 4.77 5.23 15.53
N GLY A 49 5.30 5.62 14.36
CA GLY A 49 6.03 4.70 13.49
C GLY A 49 5.21 4.07 12.36
N LYS A 50 3.96 4.50 12.11
CA LYS A 50 3.08 3.93 11.08
C LYS A 50 3.73 3.83 9.70
N THR A 51 4.25 4.94 9.17
CA THR A 51 5.01 4.99 7.90
C THR A 51 6.24 4.08 7.96
N THR A 52 6.93 4.04 9.11
CA THR A 52 8.12 3.20 9.31
C THR A 52 7.74 1.72 9.23
N LEU A 53 6.63 1.32 9.85
CA LEU A 53 6.12 -0.06 9.77
C LEU A 53 5.84 -0.45 8.31
N LEU A 54 5.13 0.40 7.55
CA LEU A 54 4.87 0.12 6.13
C LEU A 54 6.18 -0.01 5.32
N ARG A 55 7.17 0.83 5.59
CA ARG A 55 8.48 0.77 4.93
C ARG A 55 9.26 -0.49 5.29
N VAL A 56 9.17 -0.97 6.53
CA VAL A 56 9.77 -2.24 6.96
C VAL A 56 9.08 -3.41 6.24
N VAL A 57 7.76 -3.43 6.17
CA VAL A 57 7.00 -4.45 5.44
C VAL A 57 7.35 -4.43 3.95
N ALA A 58 7.47 -3.24 3.35
CA ALA A 58 7.89 -3.07 1.96
C ALA A 58 9.33 -3.51 1.69
N GLY A 59 10.15 -3.69 2.74
CA GLY A 59 11.59 -3.98 2.61
C GLY A 59 12.45 -2.76 2.27
N LEU A 60 11.89 -1.55 2.42
CA LEU A 60 12.63 -0.29 2.26
C LEU A 60 13.48 0.04 3.50
N LEU A 61 13.12 -0.54 4.63
CA LEU A 61 13.89 -0.52 5.87
C LEU A 61 14.05 -1.96 6.37
N ARG A 62 15.19 -2.25 6.99
CA ARG A 62 15.44 -3.55 7.61
C ARG A 62 14.92 -3.53 9.05
N ALA A 63 14.15 -4.52 9.44
CA ALA A 63 13.77 -4.73 10.84
C ALA A 63 15.01 -5.06 11.69
N ASP A 64 15.01 -4.63 12.95
CA ASP A 64 16.06 -5.00 13.90
C ASP A 64 15.83 -6.42 14.42
N THR A 65 14.58 -6.78 14.69
CA THR A 65 14.19 -8.13 15.11
C THR A 65 12.89 -8.56 14.42
N GLY A 66 12.59 -9.85 14.54
CA GLY A 66 11.40 -10.46 13.98
C GLY A 66 11.51 -10.82 12.51
N GLY A 67 10.40 -11.25 11.96
CA GLY A 67 10.31 -11.74 10.59
C GLY A 67 9.00 -11.38 9.92
N ILE A 68 9.03 -11.38 8.59
CA ILE A 68 7.86 -11.17 7.75
C ILE A 68 7.77 -12.31 6.77
N ASP A 69 6.58 -12.90 6.67
CA ASP A 69 6.24 -13.87 5.64
C ASP A 69 5.17 -13.29 4.70
N ILE A 70 5.25 -13.62 3.43
CA ILE A 70 4.25 -13.32 2.41
C ILE A 70 3.81 -14.66 1.80
N ASP A 71 2.51 -14.93 1.85
CA ASP A 71 1.93 -16.19 1.40
C ASP A 71 2.65 -17.40 2.00
N GLY A 72 2.89 -17.35 3.34
CA GLY A 72 3.56 -18.39 4.12
C GLY A 72 5.07 -18.56 3.84
N ARG A 73 5.69 -17.70 3.05
CA ARG A 73 7.12 -17.78 2.69
C ARG A 73 7.89 -16.55 3.20
N PRO A 74 9.13 -16.70 3.67
CA PRO A 74 9.95 -15.56 4.09
C PRO A 74 10.00 -14.46 3.02
N ALA A 75 9.75 -13.21 3.42
CA ALA A 75 9.66 -12.07 2.53
C ALA A 75 11.03 -11.62 2.04
N THR A 76 11.61 -12.38 1.09
CA THR A 76 12.86 -12.02 0.41
C THR A 76 12.69 -10.74 -0.43
N PRO A 77 13.78 -10.03 -0.80
CA PRO A 77 13.69 -8.88 -1.70
C PRO A 77 12.98 -9.20 -3.02
N GLN A 78 13.23 -10.38 -3.60
CA GLN A 78 12.61 -10.84 -4.84
C GLN A 78 11.10 -11.07 -4.66
N LEU A 79 10.69 -11.72 -3.57
CA LEU A 79 9.28 -11.95 -3.28
C LEU A 79 8.54 -10.62 -3.06
N ARG A 80 9.14 -9.69 -2.30
CA ARG A 80 8.56 -8.35 -2.09
C ARG A 80 8.38 -7.57 -3.41
N ALA A 81 9.39 -7.61 -4.28
CA ALA A 81 9.30 -6.94 -5.59
C ALA A 81 8.14 -7.46 -6.46
N GLN A 82 7.75 -8.72 -6.29
CA GLN A 82 6.64 -9.35 -7.02
C GLN A 82 5.29 -9.20 -6.31
N ALA A 83 5.29 -9.27 -4.98
CA ALA A 83 4.07 -9.40 -4.20
C ALA A 83 3.58 -8.09 -3.57
N VAL A 84 4.42 -7.05 -3.48
CA VAL A 84 4.12 -5.82 -2.74
C VAL A 84 4.07 -4.61 -3.66
N SER A 85 3.00 -3.82 -3.55
CA SER A 85 2.94 -2.47 -4.09
C SER A 85 2.84 -1.46 -2.96
N TYR A 86 3.76 -0.50 -2.93
CA TYR A 86 3.81 0.55 -1.92
C TYR A 86 3.41 1.91 -2.49
N LEU A 87 2.37 2.51 -1.92
CA LEU A 87 1.98 3.89 -2.11
C LEU A 87 2.41 4.71 -0.88
N GLY A 88 3.55 5.38 -1.00
CA GLY A 88 4.06 6.24 0.07
C GLY A 88 3.43 7.63 0.08
N HIS A 89 3.81 8.42 1.10
CA HIS A 89 3.38 9.81 1.22
C HIS A 89 3.82 10.66 0.01
N LEU A 90 5.06 10.45 -0.47
CA LEU A 90 5.55 11.10 -1.69
C LEU A 90 5.21 10.24 -2.90
N PRO A 91 4.62 10.83 -3.95
CA PRO A 91 4.40 10.13 -5.21
C PRO A 91 5.76 9.78 -5.84
N ALA A 92 6.05 8.50 -6.00
CA ALA A 92 7.28 8.05 -6.68
C ALA A 92 7.11 8.20 -8.20
N LEU A 93 6.93 9.42 -8.68
CA LEU A 93 6.72 9.79 -10.08
C LEU A 93 7.96 10.51 -10.61
N LYS A 94 8.26 10.32 -11.90
CA LYS A 94 9.31 11.04 -12.61
C LYS A 94 8.72 12.35 -13.14
N SER A 95 9.20 13.49 -12.63
CA SER A 95 8.66 14.83 -12.93
C SER A 95 8.74 15.23 -14.38
N ASP A 96 9.78 14.77 -15.10
CA ASP A 96 10.09 15.12 -16.46
C ASP A 96 9.49 14.17 -17.51
N LEU A 97 8.78 13.15 -17.06
CA LEU A 97 7.99 12.26 -17.89
C LEU A 97 6.52 12.67 -17.84
N SER A 98 5.80 12.38 -18.95
CA SER A 98 4.34 12.53 -18.98
C SER A 98 3.64 11.51 -18.06
N ALA A 99 2.34 11.69 -17.84
CA ALA A 99 1.53 10.74 -17.08
C ALA A 99 1.59 9.34 -17.72
N MET A 100 1.42 9.24 -19.03
CA MET A 100 1.48 7.98 -19.77
C MET A 100 2.87 7.34 -19.71
N GLU A 101 3.93 8.12 -19.92
CA GLU A 101 5.31 7.63 -19.87
C GLU A 101 5.66 7.09 -18.47
N ASN A 102 5.19 7.74 -17.39
CA ASN A 102 5.34 7.22 -16.03
C ASN A 102 4.70 5.84 -15.87
N LEU A 103 3.50 5.63 -16.41
CA LEU A 103 2.83 4.33 -16.33
C LEU A 103 3.54 3.27 -17.18
N HIS A 104 3.99 3.61 -18.39
CA HIS A 104 4.75 2.69 -19.24
C HIS A 104 6.08 2.29 -18.60
N PHE A 105 6.80 3.28 -18.04
CA PHE A 105 8.06 3.02 -17.32
C PHE A 105 7.86 1.99 -16.18
N LEU A 106 6.80 2.13 -15.41
CA LEU A 106 6.50 1.20 -14.31
C LEU A 106 6.07 -0.18 -14.79
N CYS A 107 5.24 -0.25 -15.83
CA CYS A 107 4.87 -1.52 -16.45
C CYS A 107 6.10 -2.26 -17.00
N GLY A 108 7.09 -1.52 -17.50
CA GLY A 108 8.37 -2.08 -17.95
C GLY A 108 9.22 -2.66 -16.81
N LEU A 109 9.17 -2.04 -15.62
CA LEU A 109 9.96 -2.48 -14.46
C LEU A 109 9.33 -3.66 -13.69
N HIS A 110 8.01 -3.62 -13.50
CA HIS A 110 7.32 -4.53 -12.58
C HIS A 110 6.29 -5.43 -13.28
N GLY A 111 6.15 -5.30 -14.59
CA GLY A 111 5.03 -5.88 -15.30
C GLY A 111 3.72 -5.13 -15.03
N ARG A 112 2.61 -5.69 -15.48
CA ARG A 112 1.27 -5.13 -15.25
C ARG A 112 0.25 -6.22 -14.99
N ARG A 113 -0.82 -5.88 -14.29
CA ARG A 113 -1.97 -6.76 -14.07
C ARG A 113 -2.58 -7.14 -15.43
N ARG A 114 -2.88 -8.43 -15.60
CA ARG A 114 -3.45 -8.95 -16.86
C ARG A 114 -4.74 -8.21 -17.20
N GLY A 115 -4.87 -7.81 -18.47
CA GLY A 115 -6.05 -7.10 -18.97
C GLY A 115 -6.10 -5.60 -18.66
N GLN A 116 -5.18 -5.06 -17.84
CA GLN A 116 -5.14 -3.63 -17.54
C GLN A 116 -4.18 -2.89 -18.48
N LEU A 117 -4.64 -1.78 -19.05
CA LEU A 117 -3.84 -0.92 -19.94
C LEU A 117 -3.58 0.43 -19.27
N PRO A 118 -2.41 1.07 -19.48
CA PRO A 118 -2.09 2.38 -18.92
C PRO A 118 -3.16 3.45 -19.19
N GLY A 119 -3.68 3.55 -20.43
CA GLY A 119 -4.75 4.48 -20.77
C GLY A 119 -6.04 4.25 -19.98
N ASN A 120 -6.44 2.99 -19.78
CA ASN A 120 -7.61 2.65 -18.96
C ASN A 120 -7.38 3.03 -17.49
N ALA A 121 -6.16 2.84 -16.98
CA ALA A 121 -5.82 3.22 -15.62
C ALA A 121 -5.90 4.74 -15.42
N LEU A 122 -5.47 5.55 -16.39
CA LEU A 122 -5.64 7.01 -16.34
C LEU A 122 -7.13 7.39 -16.33
N ALA A 123 -7.94 6.76 -17.17
CA ALA A 123 -9.39 7.02 -17.18
C ALA A 123 -10.05 6.66 -15.84
N ILE A 124 -9.71 5.50 -15.24
CA ILE A 124 -10.24 5.04 -13.94
C ILE A 124 -9.96 6.06 -12.84
N VAL A 125 -8.79 6.70 -12.84
CA VAL A 125 -8.42 7.69 -11.81
C VAL A 125 -8.84 9.12 -12.18
N GLY A 126 -9.58 9.33 -13.28
CA GLY A 126 -10.05 10.65 -13.71
C GLY A 126 -8.94 11.53 -14.30
N LEU A 127 -7.97 10.91 -14.96
CA LEU A 127 -6.89 11.60 -15.68
C LEU A 127 -6.95 11.38 -17.20
N ALA A 128 -8.12 11.02 -17.75
CA ALA A 128 -8.32 11.02 -19.19
C ALA A 128 -8.13 12.44 -19.75
N GLY A 129 -7.35 12.57 -20.83
CA GLY A 129 -6.96 13.85 -21.42
C GLY A 129 -5.68 14.47 -20.82
N PHE A 130 -5.06 13.82 -19.83
CA PHE A 130 -3.78 14.24 -19.23
C PHE A 130 -2.63 13.30 -19.61
N GLU A 131 -2.79 12.45 -20.61
CA GLU A 131 -1.84 11.42 -21.01
C GLU A 131 -0.45 12.00 -21.27
N ASP A 132 -0.38 13.12 -22.00
CA ASP A 132 0.84 13.80 -22.42
C ASP A 132 1.30 14.90 -21.46
N ALA A 133 0.51 15.17 -20.41
CA ALA A 133 0.86 16.20 -19.42
C ALA A 133 2.07 15.75 -18.60
N LEU A 134 3.11 16.59 -18.54
CA LEU A 134 4.29 16.34 -17.72
C LEU A 134 3.90 16.34 -16.23
N VAL A 135 4.43 15.39 -15.48
CA VAL A 135 4.08 15.23 -14.05
C VAL A 135 4.37 16.50 -13.24
N ARG A 136 5.41 17.27 -13.59
CA ARG A 136 5.68 18.56 -12.92
C ARG A 136 4.56 19.59 -13.06
N GLN A 137 3.74 19.49 -14.12
CA GLN A 137 2.62 20.39 -14.40
C GLN A 137 1.32 19.97 -13.71
N LEU A 138 1.25 18.73 -13.23
CA LEU A 138 0.07 18.21 -12.53
C LEU A 138 -0.05 18.81 -11.14
N SER A 139 -1.30 19.05 -10.70
CA SER A 139 -1.62 19.41 -9.32
C SER A 139 -1.27 18.28 -8.34
N ALA A 140 -1.22 18.57 -7.03
CA ALA A 140 -0.96 17.57 -6.00
C ALA A 140 -2.00 16.42 -6.05
N GLY A 141 -3.28 16.76 -6.22
CA GLY A 141 -4.36 15.77 -6.37
C GLY A 141 -4.20 14.91 -7.63
N GLN A 142 -3.85 15.52 -8.77
CA GLN A 142 -3.59 14.78 -10.01
C GLN A 142 -2.37 13.85 -9.89
N LYS A 143 -1.29 14.30 -9.21
CA LYS A 143 -0.14 13.44 -8.90
C LYS A 143 -0.53 12.26 -8.02
N LYS A 144 -1.38 12.49 -7.03
CA LYS A 144 -1.92 11.40 -6.18
C LYS A 144 -2.75 10.43 -7.00
N ARG A 145 -3.66 10.92 -7.88
CA ARG A 145 -4.46 10.09 -8.79
C ARG A 145 -3.56 9.28 -9.75
N LEU A 146 -2.50 9.87 -10.29
CA LEU A 146 -1.52 9.14 -11.11
C LEU A 146 -0.80 8.04 -10.32
N SER A 147 -0.46 8.30 -9.07
CA SER A 147 0.10 7.27 -8.18
C SER A 147 -0.88 6.13 -7.89
N LEU A 148 -2.18 6.42 -7.84
CA LEU A 148 -3.24 5.40 -7.74
C LEU A 148 -3.35 4.59 -9.04
N ALA A 149 -3.23 5.22 -10.22
CA ALA A 149 -3.20 4.50 -11.51
C ALA A 149 -2.04 3.49 -11.57
N ARG A 150 -0.86 3.86 -11.03
CA ARG A 150 0.28 2.94 -10.89
C ARG A 150 -0.07 1.73 -10.02
N LEU A 151 -0.66 2.00 -8.86
CA LEU A 151 -1.08 0.95 -7.92
C LEU A 151 -2.08 0.00 -8.59
N TRP A 152 -3.03 0.53 -9.37
CA TRP A 152 -4.02 -0.26 -10.10
C TRP A 152 -3.40 -1.18 -11.15
N LEU A 153 -2.36 -0.71 -11.84
CA LEU A 153 -1.65 -1.48 -12.86
C LEU A 153 -0.74 -2.56 -12.28
N ALA A 154 -0.25 -2.38 -11.05
CA ALA A 154 0.67 -3.31 -10.43
C ALA A 154 0.01 -4.69 -10.21
N PRO A 155 0.71 -5.80 -10.55
CA PRO A 155 0.17 -7.15 -10.37
C PRO A 155 0.27 -7.66 -8.92
N ALA A 156 0.71 -6.83 -7.99
CA ALA A 156 1.01 -7.19 -6.61
C ALA A 156 -0.26 -7.49 -5.79
N PRO A 157 -0.34 -8.64 -5.09
CA PRO A 157 -1.49 -8.98 -4.26
C PRO A 157 -1.53 -8.22 -2.91
N LEU A 158 -0.41 -7.70 -2.41
CA LEU A 158 -0.34 -6.93 -1.17
C LEU A 158 -0.13 -5.45 -1.46
N TRP A 159 -1.09 -4.62 -1.05
CA TRP A 159 -0.99 -3.17 -1.11
C TRP A 159 -0.60 -2.59 0.24
N LEU A 160 0.43 -1.76 0.25
CA LEU A 160 0.84 -0.97 1.41
C LEU A 160 0.56 0.51 1.10
N LEU A 161 -0.38 1.11 1.83
CA LEU A 161 -0.93 2.43 1.52
C LEU A 161 -0.67 3.39 2.68
N ASP A 162 0.29 4.31 2.48
CA ASP A 162 0.64 5.33 3.47
C ASP A 162 -0.19 6.59 3.20
N GLU A 163 -1.18 6.84 4.05
CA GLU A 163 -2.12 7.95 3.95
C GLU A 163 -2.75 8.06 2.53
N PRO A 164 -3.45 7.04 2.07
CA PRO A 164 -3.95 7.01 0.69
C PRO A 164 -4.96 8.14 0.38
N TYR A 165 -5.61 8.70 1.38
CA TYR A 165 -6.66 9.72 1.24
C TYR A 165 -6.12 11.16 1.26
N ALA A 166 -4.85 11.36 1.64
CA ALA A 166 -4.26 12.69 1.74
C ALA A 166 -4.28 13.44 0.39
N ASN A 167 -4.62 14.73 0.43
CA ASN A 167 -4.73 15.62 -0.73
C ASN A 167 -5.78 15.22 -1.77
N LEU A 168 -6.80 14.47 -1.38
CA LEU A 168 -7.92 14.10 -2.22
C LEU A 168 -9.20 14.79 -1.77
N ASP A 169 -10.03 15.17 -2.72
CA ASP A 169 -11.42 15.56 -2.54
C ASP A 169 -12.31 14.34 -2.24
N LEU A 170 -13.59 14.57 -1.99
CA LEU A 170 -14.54 13.51 -1.70
C LEU A 170 -14.63 12.47 -2.83
N GLU A 171 -14.54 12.90 -4.09
CA GLU A 171 -14.54 12.00 -5.23
C GLU A 171 -13.28 11.12 -5.26
N GLY A 172 -12.11 11.71 -4.95
CA GLY A 172 -10.86 10.98 -4.82
C GLY A 172 -10.87 9.97 -3.66
N ILE A 173 -11.46 10.33 -2.51
CA ILE A 173 -11.66 9.40 -1.39
C ILE A 173 -12.53 8.22 -1.83
N ASN A 174 -13.65 8.49 -2.50
CA ASN A 174 -14.53 7.44 -3.04
C ASN A 174 -13.81 6.56 -4.08
N LEU A 175 -12.94 7.14 -4.90
CA LEU A 175 -12.12 6.40 -5.85
C LEU A 175 -11.19 5.42 -5.11
N VAL A 176 -10.43 5.88 -4.11
CA VAL A 176 -9.55 5.01 -3.29
C VAL A 176 -10.35 3.88 -2.67
N ASN A 177 -11.52 4.16 -2.09
CA ASN A 177 -12.38 3.14 -1.50
C ASN A 177 -12.81 2.08 -2.52
N ARG A 178 -13.25 2.49 -3.71
CA ARG A 178 -13.61 1.56 -4.80
C ARG A 178 -12.43 0.70 -5.24
N MET A 179 -11.25 1.30 -5.34
CA MET A 179 -10.02 0.59 -5.72
C MET A 179 -9.64 -0.46 -4.68
N ILE A 180 -9.65 -0.11 -3.39
CA ILE A 180 -9.39 -1.06 -2.30
C ILE A 180 -10.43 -2.19 -2.33
N GLN A 181 -11.73 -1.86 -2.44
CA GLN A 181 -12.78 -2.88 -2.53
C GLN A 181 -12.57 -3.86 -3.70
N ALA A 182 -12.24 -3.35 -4.88
CA ALA A 182 -11.98 -4.19 -6.04
C ALA A 182 -10.76 -5.09 -5.82
N HIS A 183 -9.67 -4.53 -5.26
CA HIS A 183 -8.47 -5.28 -4.95
C HIS A 183 -8.71 -6.43 -3.96
N LEU A 184 -9.47 -6.17 -2.89
CA LEU A 184 -9.81 -7.20 -1.90
C LEU A 184 -10.74 -8.28 -2.46
N ARG A 185 -11.70 -7.91 -3.33
CA ARG A 185 -12.55 -8.89 -4.05
C ARG A 185 -11.73 -9.84 -4.93
N ASP A 186 -10.66 -9.32 -5.53
CA ASP A 186 -9.70 -10.10 -6.32
C ASP A 186 -8.70 -10.89 -5.45
N ARG A 187 -9.02 -11.10 -4.16
CA ARG A 187 -8.20 -11.81 -3.17
C ARG A 187 -6.85 -11.13 -2.88
N GLY A 188 -6.73 -9.84 -3.13
CA GLY A 188 -5.62 -9.03 -2.62
C GLY A 188 -5.79 -8.75 -1.12
N ALA A 189 -4.77 -8.14 -0.49
CA ALA A 189 -4.81 -7.62 0.87
C ALA A 189 -4.26 -6.20 0.91
N ALA A 190 -4.66 -5.42 1.92
CA ALA A 190 -4.17 -4.07 2.10
C ALA A 190 -3.75 -3.80 3.54
N LEU A 191 -2.56 -3.22 3.73
CA LEU A 191 -2.11 -2.62 4.97
C LEU A 191 -2.10 -1.11 4.77
N LEU A 192 -2.88 -0.35 5.53
CA LEU A 192 -3.02 1.08 5.30
C LEU A 192 -2.92 1.91 6.57
N THR A 193 -2.38 3.11 6.45
CA THR A 193 -2.38 4.12 7.52
C THR A 193 -3.39 5.20 7.21
N THR A 194 -4.03 5.74 8.24
CA THR A 194 -4.87 6.95 8.11
C THR A 194 -4.65 7.87 9.28
N HIS A 195 -4.85 9.17 9.07
CA HIS A 195 -4.97 10.15 10.14
C HIS A 195 -6.44 10.52 10.37
N GLY A 196 -6.90 10.38 11.61
CA GLY A 196 -8.15 10.96 12.11
C GLY A 196 -9.42 10.47 11.43
N ALA A 197 -10.26 11.39 11.00
CA ALA A 197 -11.68 11.23 10.70
C ALA A 197 -12.06 10.50 9.39
N TYR A 198 -11.12 9.95 8.63
CA TYR A 198 -11.49 9.20 7.44
C TYR A 198 -12.00 7.81 7.85
N ALA A 199 -13.26 7.57 7.56
CA ALA A 199 -13.86 6.26 7.77
C ALA A 199 -13.01 5.18 7.09
N ALA A 200 -12.81 4.06 7.78
CA ALA A 200 -12.23 2.88 7.18
C ALA A 200 -12.97 2.56 5.86
N PRO A 201 -12.27 2.08 4.82
CA PRO A 201 -12.96 1.68 3.60
C PRO A 201 -14.10 0.72 3.97
N PRO A 202 -15.26 0.78 3.29
CA PRO A 202 -16.42 -0.07 3.58
C PRO A 202 -16.16 -1.52 3.14
N VAL A 203 -15.19 -2.17 3.80
CA VAL A 203 -14.69 -3.53 3.58
C VAL A 203 -14.39 -4.18 4.94
N ARG A 204 -14.17 -5.49 4.95
CA ARG A 204 -13.66 -6.18 6.14
C ARG A 204 -12.33 -5.55 6.56
N THR A 205 -12.35 -4.80 7.66
CA THR A 205 -11.18 -4.07 8.17
C THR A 205 -10.95 -4.47 9.62
N ARG A 206 -9.71 -4.89 9.91
CA ARG A 206 -9.19 -5.00 11.29
C ARG A 206 -8.31 -3.79 11.60
N MET A 207 -8.09 -3.52 12.88
CA MET A 207 -7.25 -2.42 13.35
C MET A 207 -6.02 -2.96 14.08
N LEU A 208 -4.87 -2.36 13.78
CA LEU A 208 -3.63 -2.53 14.52
C LEU A 208 -3.28 -1.21 15.18
N MET A 209 -3.33 -1.16 16.51
CA MET A 209 -2.90 0.01 17.27
C MET A 209 -1.38 0.00 17.41
N LEU A 210 -0.75 1.09 17.00
CA LEU A 210 0.69 1.30 17.13
C LEU A 210 0.94 2.34 18.21
N GLU A 211 1.47 1.87 19.34
CA GLU A 211 1.84 2.72 20.47
C GLU A 211 3.32 3.08 20.40
N ARG A 212 3.66 4.26 20.89
CA ARG A 212 5.08 4.60 21.05
C ARG A 212 5.66 3.74 22.17
N PRO A 213 6.82 3.12 21.93
CA PRO A 213 7.56 2.51 23.03
C PRO A 213 7.84 3.56 24.11
N ALA A 214 7.70 3.15 25.36
CA ALA A 214 7.96 3.99 26.53
C ALA A 214 9.45 4.37 26.64
#